data_1ed892fc53807ec17dab0fcc77dacc47
#
_entry.id   1ed892fc53807ec17dab0fcc77dacc47
#
_cell.length_a   1.000
_cell.length_b   1.000
_cell.length_c   1.000
_cell.angle_alpha   90.00
_cell.angle_beta   90.00
_cell.angle_gamma   90.00
#
_symmetry.space_group_name_H-M   'P 1'
#
loop_
_entity.id
_entity.type
_entity.pdbx_description
1 polymer ?
#
loop_
_entity_poly.entity_id
_entity_poly.type
_entity_poly.pdbx_seq_one_letter_code
_entity_poly.pdbx_strand_id
1 'polypeptide(L)'
;MLIGLKLDVGFADNEEYRRLYGQREILPFLRELGVEAVETAVGPETETDALMKHIARCIGAGLKMSLHPYSEGTIFNPTHFSHDENNACRGLHQHFLAVAAEAARQQESAMIVNIHSAAGTASQARDFLMDQSISFFSWAGDWCRHNAPEVAVAAELQISPNPDEPRQRIGDTYEELLEVALRSGVSACWDFGHAYWNTYRYGWPLYPPEALLPRIGHVHCHDVRNSDHQPLLYDAVPWRDFLRLLIDSRYDGRIILEVPPSEFLDAGGIQTLTDSLQLLRAWVQQCRSDAQVP
;
A
#
# COMPACT_ATOMS: atom_id res chain seq x y z
N MET A 1 -4.29 12.51 -8.70
CA MET A 1 -4.49 11.38 -7.74
C MET A 1 -5.52 10.42 -8.32
N LEU A 2 -5.23 9.13 -8.31
CA LEU A 2 -6.14 8.05 -8.72
C LEU A 2 -6.70 7.39 -7.47
N ILE A 3 -8.01 7.16 -7.45
CA ILE A 3 -8.66 6.46 -6.33
C ILE A 3 -8.72 4.98 -6.66
N GLY A 4 -8.25 4.18 -5.74
CA GLY A 4 -8.19 2.74 -5.87
C GLY A 4 -8.66 1.99 -4.63
N LEU A 5 -8.67 0.67 -4.74
CA LEU A 5 -8.91 -0.22 -3.60
C LEU A 5 -8.10 -1.50 -3.73
N LYS A 6 -8.03 -2.24 -2.62
CA LYS A 6 -7.43 -3.58 -2.59
C LYS A 6 -8.32 -4.59 -3.32
N LEU A 7 -7.70 -5.41 -4.18
CA LEU A 7 -8.38 -6.46 -4.93
C LEU A 7 -7.44 -7.68 -5.07
N ASP A 8 -7.80 -8.79 -4.45
CA ASP A 8 -6.94 -9.96 -4.39
C ASP A 8 -6.95 -10.79 -5.69
N VAL A 9 -5.87 -11.55 -5.92
CA VAL A 9 -5.81 -12.57 -6.98
C VAL A 9 -6.94 -13.58 -6.73
N GLY A 10 -7.67 -13.93 -7.80
CA GLY A 10 -8.77 -14.90 -7.68
C GLY A 10 -10.06 -14.34 -7.04
N PHE A 11 -10.19 -13.02 -6.91
CA PHE A 11 -11.38 -12.36 -6.34
C PHE A 11 -12.72 -12.93 -6.87
N ALA A 12 -12.77 -13.33 -8.15
CA ALA A 12 -14.00 -13.84 -8.75
C ALA A 12 -14.46 -15.19 -8.17
N ASP A 13 -13.51 -15.98 -7.65
CA ASP A 13 -13.77 -17.29 -7.07
C ASP A 13 -13.76 -17.28 -5.54
N ASN A 14 -13.40 -16.16 -4.93
CA ASN A 14 -13.34 -15.97 -3.48
C ASN A 14 -14.76 -15.74 -2.91
N GLU A 15 -15.10 -16.43 -1.83
CA GLU A 15 -16.43 -16.41 -1.23
C GLU A 15 -16.78 -15.04 -0.64
N GLU A 16 -15.83 -14.34 0.01
CA GLU A 16 -16.07 -13.02 0.60
C GLU A 16 -16.40 -11.99 -0.49
N TYR A 17 -15.66 -12.01 -1.61
CA TYR A 17 -15.97 -11.15 -2.75
C TYR A 17 -17.35 -11.47 -3.36
N ARG A 18 -17.68 -12.75 -3.50
CA ARG A 18 -19.02 -13.15 -3.96
C ARG A 18 -20.13 -12.69 -3.03
N ARG A 19 -19.93 -12.78 -1.73
CA ARG A 19 -20.88 -12.27 -0.72
C ARG A 19 -20.99 -10.74 -0.79
N LEU A 20 -19.87 -10.04 -0.90
CA LEU A 20 -19.84 -8.58 -0.92
C LEU A 20 -20.50 -8.01 -2.20
N TYR A 21 -20.13 -8.53 -3.35
CA TYR A 21 -20.59 -8.00 -4.65
C TYR A 21 -21.88 -8.64 -5.17
N GLY A 22 -22.27 -9.80 -4.63
CA GLY A 22 -23.46 -10.53 -5.07
C GLY A 22 -23.34 -10.98 -6.52
N GLN A 23 -24.32 -10.64 -7.35
CA GLN A 23 -24.36 -10.99 -8.78
C GLN A 23 -23.65 -9.96 -9.70
N ARG A 24 -22.99 -8.95 -9.14
CA ARG A 24 -22.35 -7.89 -9.94
C ARG A 24 -21.06 -8.38 -10.57
N GLU A 25 -20.79 -7.94 -11.77
CA GLU A 25 -19.47 -8.04 -12.37
C GLU A 25 -18.53 -7.01 -11.68
N ILE A 26 -17.57 -7.49 -10.92
CA ILE A 26 -16.77 -6.68 -9.98
C ILE A 26 -16.05 -5.54 -10.69
N LEU A 27 -15.29 -5.81 -11.76
CA LEU A 27 -14.50 -4.77 -12.42
C LEU A 27 -15.34 -3.67 -13.07
N PRO A 28 -16.39 -3.98 -13.86
CA PRO A 28 -17.33 -2.97 -14.35
C PRO A 28 -17.96 -2.16 -13.22
N PHE A 29 -18.44 -2.80 -12.16
CA PHE A 29 -19.03 -2.12 -11.02
C PHE A 29 -18.06 -1.16 -10.33
N LEU A 30 -16.81 -1.56 -10.12
CA LEU A 30 -15.78 -0.67 -9.56
C LEU A 30 -15.52 0.54 -10.46
N ARG A 31 -15.49 0.35 -11.77
CA ARG A 31 -15.36 1.46 -12.73
C ARG A 31 -16.55 2.43 -12.67
N GLU A 32 -17.77 1.93 -12.54
CA GLU A 32 -18.98 2.76 -12.35
C GLU A 32 -18.87 3.61 -11.06
N LEU A 33 -18.31 3.07 -10.00
CA LEU A 33 -18.02 3.81 -8.76
C LEU A 33 -16.87 4.81 -8.90
N GLY A 34 -16.19 4.84 -10.04
CA GLY A 34 -15.07 5.74 -10.31
C GLY A 34 -13.74 5.28 -9.73
N VAL A 35 -13.59 3.99 -9.48
CA VAL A 35 -12.29 3.38 -9.15
C VAL A 35 -11.39 3.42 -10.39
N GLU A 36 -10.17 3.89 -10.21
CA GLU A 36 -9.19 4.10 -11.27
C GLU A 36 -7.93 3.23 -11.08
N ALA A 37 -7.72 2.72 -9.86
CA ALA A 37 -6.59 1.86 -9.54
C ALA A 37 -7.01 0.69 -8.65
N VAL A 38 -6.20 -0.36 -8.67
CA VAL A 38 -6.29 -1.48 -7.72
C VAL A 38 -4.91 -1.84 -7.20
N GLU A 39 -4.84 -2.25 -5.95
CA GLU A 39 -3.66 -2.86 -5.39
C GLU A 39 -3.91 -4.31 -5.09
N THR A 40 -2.95 -5.15 -5.43
CA THR A 40 -3.04 -6.59 -5.23
C THR A 40 -1.96 -7.05 -4.27
N ALA A 41 -2.38 -7.63 -3.15
CA ALA A 41 -1.48 -8.32 -2.25
C ALA A 41 -0.96 -9.62 -2.91
N VAL A 42 0.33 -9.90 -2.76
CA VAL A 42 0.96 -11.12 -3.22
C VAL A 42 1.74 -11.78 -2.08
N GLY A 43 1.62 -13.10 -1.97
CA GLY A 43 2.37 -13.93 -1.04
C GLY A 43 3.43 -14.77 -1.78
N PRO A 44 4.33 -15.46 -1.03
CA PRO A 44 5.31 -16.36 -1.63
C PRO A 44 4.69 -17.49 -2.46
N GLU A 45 3.46 -17.87 -2.13
CA GLU A 45 2.67 -18.92 -2.80
C GLU A 45 1.88 -18.43 -4.01
N THR A 46 1.93 -17.11 -4.30
CA THR A 46 1.14 -16.55 -5.40
C THR A 46 1.64 -17.06 -6.76
N GLU A 47 0.80 -17.85 -7.42
CA GLU A 47 1.11 -18.40 -8.74
C GLU A 47 1.21 -17.31 -9.80
N THR A 48 2.34 -17.28 -10.51
CA THR A 48 2.65 -16.23 -11.50
C THR A 48 1.61 -16.14 -12.60
N ASP A 49 1.15 -17.27 -13.15
CA ASP A 49 0.14 -17.29 -14.22
C ASP A 49 -1.21 -16.73 -13.75
N ALA A 50 -1.59 -17.04 -12.51
CA ALA A 50 -2.81 -16.51 -11.91
C ALA A 50 -2.71 -15.00 -11.70
N LEU A 51 -1.57 -14.53 -11.19
CA LEU A 51 -1.29 -13.10 -11.01
C LEU A 51 -1.29 -12.36 -12.36
N MET A 52 -0.62 -12.87 -13.38
CA MET A 52 -0.59 -12.24 -14.70
C MET A 52 -1.98 -12.19 -15.36
N LYS A 53 -2.80 -13.22 -15.21
CA LYS A 53 -4.20 -13.20 -15.66
C LYS A 53 -5.02 -12.16 -14.90
N HIS A 54 -4.82 -12.05 -13.59
CA HIS A 54 -5.47 -11.02 -12.76
C HIS A 54 -5.08 -9.62 -13.23
N ILE A 55 -3.78 -9.35 -13.39
CA ILE A 55 -3.24 -8.08 -13.89
C ILE A 55 -3.86 -7.73 -15.25
N ALA A 56 -3.83 -8.66 -16.21
CA ALA A 56 -4.38 -8.44 -17.54
C ALA A 56 -5.89 -8.11 -17.50
N ARG A 57 -6.66 -8.76 -16.63
CA ARG A 57 -8.10 -8.46 -16.43
C ARG A 57 -8.32 -7.05 -15.88
N CYS A 58 -7.55 -6.65 -14.87
CA CYS A 58 -7.66 -5.33 -14.26
C CYS A 58 -7.26 -4.22 -15.25
N ILE A 59 -6.14 -4.39 -15.95
CA ILE A 59 -5.68 -3.44 -16.98
C ILE A 59 -6.69 -3.39 -18.14
N GLY A 60 -7.20 -4.53 -18.60
CA GLY A 60 -8.22 -4.61 -19.63
C GLY A 60 -9.54 -3.92 -19.25
N ALA A 61 -9.84 -3.81 -17.96
CA ALA A 61 -10.94 -3.00 -17.43
C ALA A 61 -10.58 -1.51 -17.25
N GLY A 62 -9.40 -1.07 -17.65
CA GLY A 62 -8.92 0.31 -17.55
C GLY A 62 -8.48 0.73 -16.16
N LEU A 63 -8.11 -0.23 -15.29
CA LEU A 63 -7.60 0.03 -13.95
C LEU A 63 -6.06 0.05 -13.97
N LYS A 64 -5.46 0.99 -13.23
CA LYS A 64 -4.02 0.99 -12.95
C LYS A 64 -3.71 0.08 -11.78
N MET A 65 -2.57 -0.63 -11.85
CA MET A 65 -2.21 -1.64 -10.87
C MET A 65 -1.06 -1.19 -9.97
N SER A 66 -1.09 -1.62 -8.70
CA SER A 66 0.06 -1.70 -7.79
C SER A 66 0.12 -3.10 -7.18
N LEU A 67 1.30 -3.52 -6.75
CA LEU A 67 1.52 -4.77 -6.03
C LEU A 67 1.96 -4.50 -4.60
N HIS A 68 1.51 -5.34 -3.69
CA HIS A 68 1.91 -5.29 -2.29
C HIS A 68 2.38 -6.68 -1.84
N PRO A 69 3.71 -6.97 -1.96
CA PRO A 69 4.29 -8.18 -1.38
C PRO A 69 4.14 -8.17 0.13
N TYR A 70 3.24 -9.01 0.66
CA TYR A 70 2.97 -9.07 2.08
C TYR A 70 4.08 -9.82 2.81
N SER A 71 4.79 -9.14 3.69
CA SER A 71 6.05 -9.62 4.24
C SER A 71 5.97 -10.26 5.62
N GLU A 72 4.95 -9.95 6.41
CA GLU A 72 4.90 -10.41 7.81
C GLU A 72 4.86 -11.93 7.92
N GLY A 73 5.80 -12.49 8.67
CA GLY A 73 5.92 -13.94 8.87
C GLY A 73 6.31 -14.74 7.63
N THR A 74 6.67 -14.10 6.54
CA THR A 74 7.04 -14.75 5.27
C THR A 74 8.49 -14.47 4.89
N ILE A 75 8.95 -15.16 3.83
CA ILE A 75 10.27 -14.95 3.23
C ILE A 75 10.41 -13.57 2.56
N PHE A 76 9.32 -12.85 2.30
CA PHE A 76 9.36 -11.48 1.80
C PHE A 76 9.91 -10.48 2.81
N ASN A 77 9.94 -10.82 4.11
CA ASN A 77 10.45 -9.91 5.12
C ASN A 77 11.91 -9.54 4.83
N PRO A 78 12.24 -8.25 4.67
CA PRO A 78 13.61 -7.78 4.42
C PRO A 78 14.65 -8.25 5.44
N THR A 79 14.25 -8.68 6.63
CA THR A 79 15.15 -9.32 7.61
C THR A 79 15.85 -10.56 7.05
N HIS A 80 15.27 -11.22 6.04
CA HIS A 80 15.83 -12.39 5.36
C HIS A 80 16.67 -12.03 4.14
N PHE A 81 16.76 -10.76 3.78
CA PHE A 81 17.49 -10.31 2.61
C PHE A 81 19.00 -10.41 2.80
N SER A 82 19.70 -10.81 1.74
CA SER A 82 21.14 -10.62 1.58
C SER A 82 21.48 -10.35 0.11
N HIS A 83 22.69 -9.84 -0.14
CA HIS A 83 23.18 -9.58 -1.49
C HIS A 83 23.58 -10.83 -2.27
N ASP A 84 23.60 -12.01 -1.62
CA ASP A 84 23.86 -13.28 -2.28
C ASP A 84 22.79 -13.53 -3.38
N GLU A 85 23.23 -13.89 -4.56
CA GLU A 85 22.33 -14.17 -5.71
C GLU A 85 21.41 -15.37 -5.46
N ASN A 86 21.80 -16.28 -4.59
CA ASN A 86 21.01 -17.44 -4.18
C ASN A 86 20.09 -17.15 -2.99
N ASN A 87 20.06 -15.91 -2.48
CA ASN A 87 19.19 -15.56 -1.37
C ASN A 87 17.70 -15.65 -1.79
N ALA A 88 16.92 -16.45 -1.08
CA ALA A 88 15.53 -16.74 -1.43
C ALA A 88 14.65 -15.47 -1.35
N CYS A 89 14.84 -14.61 -0.34
CA CYS A 89 14.13 -13.32 -0.22
C CYS A 89 14.41 -12.43 -1.44
N ARG A 90 15.70 -12.26 -1.78
CA ARG A 90 16.13 -11.50 -2.97
C ARG A 90 15.52 -12.05 -4.25
N GLY A 91 15.63 -13.36 -4.47
CA GLY A 91 15.12 -14.01 -5.69
C GLY A 91 13.62 -13.84 -5.86
N LEU A 92 12.87 -13.96 -4.76
CA LEU A 92 11.42 -13.80 -4.78
C LEU A 92 11.00 -12.35 -5.07
N HIS A 93 11.62 -11.37 -4.41
CA HIS A 93 11.36 -9.95 -4.72
C HIS A 93 11.74 -9.61 -6.15
N GLN A 94 12.89 -10.09 -6.64
CA GLN A 94 13.30 -9.87 -8.03
C GLN A 94 12.26 -10.43 -9.01
N HIS A 95 11.69 -11.60 -8.72
CA HIS A 95 10.62 -12.17 -9.54
C HIS A 95 9.39 -11.25 -9.60
N PHE A 96 8.87 -10.77 -8.46
CA PHE A 96 7.70 -9.90 -8.45
C PHE A 96 7.98 -8.49 -9.00
N LEU A 97 9.20 -7.98 -8.87
CA LEU A 97 9.61 -6.75 -9.56
C LEU A 97 9.62 -6.93 -11.08
N ALA A 98 10.02 -8.11 -11.59
CA ALA A 98 9.94 -8.42 -13.02
C ALA A 98 8.48 -8.54 -13.51
N VAL A 99 7.60 -9.15 -12.71
CA VAL A 99 6.15 -9.18 -12.98
C VAL A 99 5.58 -7.76 -13.00
N ALA A 100 5.97 -6.91 -12.05
CA ALA A 100 5.57 -5.51 -12.01
C ALA A 100 6.04 -4.73 -13.24
N ALA A 101 7.24 -5.00 -13.74
CA ALA A 101 7.76 -4.40 -14.97
C ALA A 101 6.91 -4.76 -16.20
N GLU A 102 6.52 -6.02 -16.33
CA GLU A 102 5.61 -6.45 -17.39
C GLU A 102 4.24 -5.79 -17.28
N ALA A 103 3.69 -5.70 -16.08
CA ALA A 103 2.42 -5.01 -15.82
C ALA A 103 2.51 -3.51 -16.15
N ALA A 104 3.62 -2.84 -15.81
CA ALA A 104 3.86 -1.43 -16.14
C ALA A 104 3.83 -1.17 -17.64
N ARG A 105 4.46 -2.04 -18.43
CA ARG A 105 4.41 -1.97 -19.90
C ARG A 105 3.00 -2.14 -20.44
N GLN A 106 2.24 -3.10 -19.91
CA GLN A 106 0.85 -3.34 -20.34
C GLN A 106 -0.08 -2.18 -19.99
N GLN A 107 0.10 -1.53 -18.84
CA GLN A 107 -0.75 -0.40 -18.44
C GLN A 107 -0.25 0.97 -18.93
N GLU A 108 0.88 1.03 -19.62
CA GLU A 108 1.51 2.26 -20.17
C GLU A 108 1.69 3.35 -19.09
N SER A 109 2.02 2.93 -17.87
CA SER A 109 2.26 3.84 -16.74
C SER A 109 3.06 3.13 -15.64
N ALA A 110 3.71 3.92 -14.77
CA ALA A 110 4.50 3.36 -13.68
C ALA A 110 3.70 2.38 -12.81
N MET A 111 4.33 1.25 -12.48
CA MET A 111 3.85 0.28 -11.52
C MET A 111 4.46 0.57 -10.15
N ILE A 112 3.63 0.62 -9.12
CA ILE A 112 4.13 0.77 -7.76
C ILE A 112 4.20 -0.62 -7.12
N VAL A 113 5.31 -0.90 -6.44
CA VAL A 113 5.45 -2.07 -5.58
C VAL A 113 5.67 -1.55 -4.16
N ASN A 114 4.64 -1.66 -3.34
CA ASN A 114 4.64 -1.25 -1.94
C ASN A 114 5.14 -2.39 -1.07
N ILE A 115 6.11 -2.14 -0.20
CA ILE A 115 6.78 -3.20 0.58
C ILE A 115 6.96 -2.73 2.02
N HIS A 116 6.68 -3.62 2.97
CA HIS A 116 7.02 -3.40 4.37
C HIS A 116 8.54 -3.43 4.59
N SER A 117 9.03 -2.58 5.47
CA SER A 117 10.40 -2.67 5.99
C SER A 117 10.60 -3.93 6.85
N ALA A 118 11.82 -4.15 7.31
CA ALA A 118 12.15 -5.32 8.13
C ALA A 118 11.33 -5.36 9.43
N ALA A 119 10.87 -6.56 9.74
CA ALA A 119 10.23 -6.88 11.01
C ALA A 119 10.98 -8.01 11.70
N GLY A 120 11.05 -7.95 13.03
CA GLY A 120 11.79 -8.94 13.80
C GLY A 120 11.23 -9.12 15.21
N THR A 121 11.94 -9.91 16.02
CA THR A 121 11.62 -10.09 17.43
C THR A 121 12.19 -8.96 18.28
N ALA A 122 11.62 -8.71 19.44
CA ALA A 122 12.13 -7.71 20.39
C ALA A 122 13.57 -7.98 20.87
N SER A 123 14.10 -9.18 20.68
CA SER A 123 15.49 -9.54 21.02
C SER A 123 16.52 -9.17 19.94
N GLN A 124 16.08 -8.86 18.72
CA GLN A 124 16.95 -8.40 17.66
C GLN A 124 17.27 -6.91 17.86
N ALA A 125 18.50 -6.50 17.56
CA ALA A 125 18.85 -5.07 17.61
C ALA A 125 18.07 -4.29 16.56
N ARG A 126 17.45 -3.17 16.95
CA ARG A 126 16.68 -2.32 16.03
C ARG A 126 17.54 -1.77 14.89
N ASP A 127 18.79 -1.38 15.21
CA ASP A 127 19.76 -0.93 14.19
C ASP A 127 20.05 -2.00 13.13
N PHE A 128 20.13 -3.27 13.53
CA PHE A 128 20.27 -4.37 12.58
C PHE A 128 19.07 -4.44 11.61
N LEU A 129 17.84 -4.34 12.12
CA LEU A 129 16.63 -4.36 11.28
C LEU A 129 16.57 -3.11 10.37
N MET A 130 17.01 -1.96 10.87
CA MET A 130 17.11 -0.73 10.07
C MET A 130 18.11 -0.90 8.93
N ASP A 131 19.31 -1.41 9.20
CA ASP A 131 20.33 -1.65 8.19
C ASP A 131 19.86 -2.70 7.15
N GLN A 132 19.14 -3.73 7.58
CA GLN A 132 18.52 -4.69 6.68
C GLN A 132 17.47 -4.04 5.78
N SER A 133 16.62 -3.18 6.33
CA SER A 133 15.63 -2.43 5.55
C SER A 133 16.30 -1.56 4.49
N ILE A 134 17.29 -0.76 4.89
CA ILE A 134 18.01 0.14 3.98
C ILE A 134 18.78 -0.65 2.91
N SER A 135 19.43 -1.74 3.29
CA SER A 135 20.15 -2.62 2.36
C SER A 135 19.21 -3.21 1.31
N PHE A 136 18.06 -3.72 1.75
CA PHE A 136 17.03 -4.27 0.88
C PHE A 136 16.45 -3.22 -0.07
N PHE A 137 15.98 -2.09 0.45
CA PHE A 137 15.37 -1.04 -0.38
C PHE A 137 16.38 -0.39 -1.34
N SER A 138 17.65 -0.24 -0.93
CA SER A 138 18.72 0.22 -1.82
C SER A 138 18.89 -0.74 -2.99
N TRP A 139 18.98 -2.04 -2.70
CA TRP A 139 19.06 -3.08 -3.74
C TRP A 139 17.82 -3.07 -4.65
N ALA A 140 16.62 -3.03 -4.10
CA ALA A 140 15.39 -3.06 -4.88
C ALA A 140 15.27 -1.82 -5.79
N GLY A 141 15.57 -0.64 -5.27
CA GLY A 141 15.60 0.60 -6.04
C GLY A 141 16.67 0.59 -7.14
N ASP A 142 17.88 0.09 -6.85
CA ASP A 142 18.95 -0.06 -7.84
C ASP A 142 18.57 -1.06 -8.93
N TRP A 143 18.01 -2.19 -8.52
CA TRP A 143 17.55 -3.20 -9.48
C TRP A 143 16.48 -2.64 -10.44
N CYS A 144 15.49 -1.93 -9.91
CA CYS A 144 14.47 -1.28 -10.73
C CYS A 144 15.08 -0.25 -11.68
N ARG A 145 15.95 0.64 -11.19
CA ARG A 145 16.60 1.66 -12.05
C ARG A 145 17.33 1.06 -13.24
N HIS A 146 17.93 -0.12 -13.07
CA HIS A 146 18.71 -0.77 -14.13
C HIS A 146 17.90 -1.71 -15.03
N ASN A 147 16.88 -2.38 -14.51
CA ASN A 147 16.19 -3.47 -15.20
C ASN A 147 14.70 -3.16 -15.49
N ALA A 148 14.08 -2.27 -14.73
CA ALA A 148 12.66 -1.99 -14.79
C ALA A 148 12.37 -0.52 -14.38
N PRO A 149 12.85 0.49 -15.14
CA PRO A 149 12.72 1.90 -14.76
C PRO A 149 11.26 2.37 -14.67
N GLU A 150 10.33 1.60 -15.21
CA GLU A 150 8.88 1.78 -15.09
C GLU A 150 8.29 1.30 -13.77
N VAL A 151 9.09 0.68 -12.89
CA VAL A 151 8.66 0.22 -11.56
C VAL A 151 9.19 1.16 -10.48
N ALA A 152 8.31 1.66 -9.64
CA ALA A 152 8.64 2.43 -8.45
C ALA A 152 8.43 1.59 -7.19
N VAL A 153 9.45 1.50 -6.34
CA VAL A 153 9.36 0.85 -5.04
C VAL A 153 8.99 1.89 -3.98
N ALA A 154 8.08 1.53 -3.09
CA ALA A 154 7.70 2.33 -1.93
C ALA A 154 7.89 1.53 -0.63
N ALA A 155 8.49 2.17 0.37
CA ALA A 155 8.54 1.66 1.74
C ALA A 155 7.32 2.15 2.51
N GLU A 156 6.62 1.27 3.21
CA GLU A 156 5.37 1.61 3.89
C GLU A 156 5.60 2.06 5.35
N LEU A 157 4.81 3.07 5.78
CA LEU A 157 4.63 3.36 7.19
C LEU A 157 3.89 2.19 7.84
N GLN A 158 4.58 1.41 8.66
CA GLN A 158 4.01 0.22 9.27
C GLN A 158 3.23 0.54 10.54
N ILE A 159 2.24 -0.29 10.83
CA ILE A 159 1.58 -0.29 12.16
C ILE A 159 2.55 -0.81 13.21
N SER A 160 2.69 -0.09 14.32
CA SER A 160 3.48 -0.57 15.47
C SER A 160 2.83 -1.79 16.12
N PRO A 161 3.63 -2.79 16.51
CA PRO A 161 3.13 -3.92 17.29
C PRO A 161 2.46 -3.46 18.59
N ASN A 162 1.60 -4.30 19.17
CA ASN A 162 1.10 -4.00 20.52
C ASN A 162 2.28 -3.99 21.52
N PRO A 163 2.20 -3.18 22.60
CA PRO A 163 3.28 -3.08 23.59
C PRO A 163 3.70 -4.42 24.22
N ASP A 164 2.76 -5.36 24.31
CA ASP A 164 3.00 -6.69 24.89
C ASP A 164 3.48 -7.72 23.84
N GLU A 165 3.51 -7.38 22.57
CA GLU A 165 4.01 -8.26 21.52
C GLU A 165 5.54 -8.24 21.49
N PRO A 166 6.21 -9.42 21.47
CA PRO A 166 7.65 -9.50 21.39
C PRO A 166 8.16 -9.28 19.96
N ARG A 167 7.64 -8.27 19.29
CA ARG A 167 7.92 -7.91 17.90
C ARG A 167 8.33 -6.46 17.77
N GLN A 168 9.01 -6.16 16.68
CA GLN A 168 9.30 -4.79 16.25
C GLN A 168 9.26 -4.71 14.73
N ARG A 169 8.90 -3.55 14.20
CA ARG A 169 8.83 -3.25 12.77
C ARG A 169 9.58 -1.96 12.50
N ILE A 170 10.38 -1.94 11.47
CA ILE A 170 11.07 -0.72 11.02
C ILE A 170 10.12 0.10 10.15
N GLY A 171 10.16 1.42 10.28
CA GLY A 171 9.27 2.32 9.57
C GLY A 171 7.90 2.42 10.20
N ASP A 172 7.74 2.04 11.48
CA ASP A 172 6.55 2.32 12.26
C ASP A 172 6.54 3.75 12.83
N THR A 173 7.66 4.47 12.74
CA THR A 173 7.75 5.92 12.94
C THR A 173 8.07 6.65 11.65
N TYR A 174 7.68 7.94 11.58
CA TYR A 174 8.01 8.77 10.42
C TYR A 174 9.52 9.01 10.25
N GLU A 175 10.25 9.09 11.36
CA GLU A 175 11.70 9.27 11.35
C GLU A 175 12.39 8.09 10.67
N GLU A 176 12.01 6.87 11.02
CA GLU A 176 12.57 5.67 10.41
C GLU A 176 12.15 5.50 8.95
N LEU A 177 10.87 5.74 8.63
CA LEU A 177 10.41 5.72 7.26
C LEU A 177 11.16 6.73 6.39
N LEU A 178 11.37 7.94 6.91
CA LEU A 178 12.14 8.99 6.24
C LEU A 178 13.61 8.56 6.06
N GLU A 179 14.22 7.97 7.08
CA GLU A 179 15.60 7.47 7.00
C GLU A 179 15.74 6.38 5.93
N VAL A 180 14.82 5.40 5.92
CA VAL A 180 14.79 4.37 4.88
C VAL A 180 14.67 5.00 3.49
N ALA A 181 13.71 5.90 3.28
CA ALA A 181 13.48 6.54 1.99
C ALA A 181 14.66 7.42 1.54
N LEU A 182 15.32 8.14 2.46
CA LEU A 182 16.47 8.99 2.16
C LEU A 182 17.71 8.15 1.80
N ARG A 183 18.01 7.13 2.59
CA ARG A 183 19.25 6.35 2.41
C ARG A 183 19.16 5.37 1.24
N SER A 184 17.97 4.84 0.94
CA SER A 184 17.77 3.89 -0.15
C SER A 184 17.37 4.56 -1.48
N GLY A 185 16.84 5.79 -1.41
CA GLY A 185 16.37 6.52 -2.59
C GLY A 185 15.03 6.02 -3.16
N VAL A 186 14.29 5.16 -2.43
CA VAL A 186 12.93 4.74 -2.79
C VAL A 186 11.90 5.76 -2.31
N SER A 187 10.66 5.65 -2.77
CA SER A 187 9.54 6.44 -2.26
C SER A 187 9.00 5.88 -0.94
N ALA A 188 8.15 6.65 -0.28
CA ALA A 188 7.39 6.22 0.87
C ALA A 188 5.94 5.93 0.50
N CYS A 189 5.33 4.95 1.15
CA CYS A 189 3.89 4.79 1.22
C CYS A 189 3.41 5.33 2.57
N TRP A 190 2.53 6.31 2.54
CA TRP A 190 1.91 6.83 3.75
C TRP A 190 0.61 6.10 4.00
N ASP A 191 0.59 5.25 5.02
CA ASP A 191 -0.64 4.63 5.50
C ASP A 191 -1.29 5.50 6.58
N PHE A 192 -2.50 5.97 6.31
CA PHE A 192 -3.25 6.89 7.17
C PHE A 192 -3.74 6.24 8.46
N GLY A 193 -4.21 5.00 8.34
CA GLY A 193 -4.70 4.27 9.50
C GLY A 193 -3.57 3.86 10.43
N HIS A 194 -2.43 3.42 9.88
CA HIS A 194 -1.23 3.12 10.67
C HIS A 194 -0.70 4.37 11.39
N ALA A 195 -0.65 5.52 10.72
CA ALA A 195 -0.27 6.79 11.33
C ALA A 195 -1.14 7.13 12.53
N TYR A 196 -2.46 7.05 12.35
CA TYR A 196 -3.41 7.29 13.45
C TYR A 196 -3.27 6.29 14.58
N TRP A 197 -3.15 5.00 14.26
CA TRP A 197 -3.04 3.94 15.26
C TRP A 197 -1.77 4.05 16.09
N ASN A 198 -0.64 4.36 15.46
CA ASN A 198 0.65 4.59 16.11
C ASN A 198 0.59 5.83 17.02
N THR A 199 -0.06 6.92 16.58
CA THR A 199 -0.31 8.10 17.42
C THR A 199 -1.17 7.74 18.63
N TYR A 200 -2.27 7.03 18.42
CA TYR A 200 -3.19 6.65 19.49
C TYR A 200 -2.52 5.77 20.55
N ARG A 201 -1.70 4.80 20.12
CA ARG A 201 -1.02 3.85 21.02
C ARG A 201 0.18 4.43 21.74
N TYR A 202 0.98 5.22 21.04
CA TYR A 202 2.32 5.61 21.50
C TYR A 202 2.50 7.12 21.66
N GLY A 203 1.51 7.93 21.26
CA GLY A 203 1.60 9.38 21.28
C GLY A 203 2.59 9.94 20.25
N TRP A 204 2.92 9.19 19.20
CA TRP A 204 3.82 9.64 18.15
C TRP A 204 3.14 10.70 17.26
N PRO A 205 3.93 11.49 16.49
CA PRO A 205 3.37 12.51 15.63
C PRO A 205 2.32 11.94 14.66
N LEU A 206 1.17 12.63 14.56
CA LEU A 206 0.08 12.23 13.66
C LEU A 206 0.37 12.61 12.21
N TYR A 207 1.08 13.73 12.00
CA TYR A 207 1.41 14.24 10.68
C TYR A 207 2.87 13.96 10.33
N PRO A 208 3.16 13.65 9.06
CA PRO A 208 4.52 13.42 8.61
C PRO A 208 5.33 14.74 8.67
N PRO A 209 6.64 14.64 8.89
CA PRO A 209 7.52 15.80 8.77
C PRO A 209 7.54 16.30 7.31
N GLU A 210 7.72 17.61 7.12
CA GLU A 210 7.75 18.23 5.79
C GLU A 210 8.74 17.55 4.82
N ALA A 211 9.86 17.07 5.33
CA ALA A 211 10.87 16.36 4.53
C ALA A 211 10.38 15.04 3.93
N LEU A 212 9.33 14.41 4.51
CA LEU A 212 8.76 13.16 4.00
C LEU A 212 7.74 13.41 2.88
N LEU A 213 7.02 14.53 2.90
CA LEU A 213 5.94 14.83 1.94
C LEU A 213 6.37 14.68 0.46
N PRO A 214 7.51 15.24 0.00
CA PRO A 214 7.92 15.09 -1.39
C PRO A 214 8.38 13.68 -1.76
N ARG A 215 8.48 12.78 -0.79
CA ARG A 215 8.87 11.39 -0.99
C ARG A 215 7.70 10.43 -0.98
N ILE A 216 6.51 10.88 -0.62
CA ILE A 216 5.31 10.05 -0.66
C ILE A 216 4.97 9.77 -2.13
N GLY A 217 5.08 8.51 -2.53
CA GLY A 217 4.77 8.01 -3.88
C GLY A 217 3.52 7.13 -3.91
N HIS A 218 3.04 6.70 -2.75
CA HIS A 218 1.87 5.84 -2.59
C HIS A 218 1.13 6.16 -1.30
N VAL A 219 -0.16 5.84 -1.23
CA VAL A 219 -0.98 6.10 -0.06
C VAL A 219 -1.96 4.96 0.16
N HIS A 220 -1.99 4.46 1.39
CA HIS A 220 -3.08 3.65 1.90
C HIS A 220 -4.02 4.49 2.74
N CYS A 221 -5.32 4.29 2.54
CA CYS A 221 -6.35 5.03 3.24
C CYS A 221 -7.36 4.04 3.79
N HIS A 222 -7.56 4.05 5.07
CA HIS A 222 -8.59 3.29 5.78
C HIS A 222 -8.89 3.96 7.11
N ASP A 223 -10.04 3.65 7.69
CA ASP A 223 -10.38 4.09 9.03
C ASP A 223 -9.92 3.06 10.08
N VAL A 224 -10.11 3.40 11.33
CA VAL A 224 -9.76 2.59 12.50
C VAL A 224 -10.94 2.57 13.45
N ARG A 225 -11.19 1.40 14.05
CA ARG A 225 -12.20 1.27 15.12
C ARG A 225 -11.68 0.39 16.25
N ASN A 226 -11.96 -0.91 16.20
CA ASN A 226 -11.40 -1.91 17.12
C ASN A 226 -10.13 -2.56 16.55
N SER A 227 -9.97 -2.44 15.25
CA SER A 227 -8.83 -2.87 14.45
C SER A 227 -8.52 -1.80 13.39
N ASP A 228 -7.41 -1.96 12.70
CA ASP A 228 -7.07 -1.24 11.48
C ASP A 228 -7.90 -1.71 10.26
N HIS A 229 -7.64 -1.15 9.09
CA HIS A 229 -8.26 -1.49 7.80
C HIS A 229 -9.80 -1.45 7.82
N GLN A 230 -10.37 -0.45 8.49
CA GLN A 230 -11.82 -0.25 8.55
C GLN A 230 -12.34 0.65 7.42
N PRO A 231 -13.60 0.47 6.97
CA PRO A 231 -14.24 1.38 6.02
C PRO A 231 -14.26 2.83 6.53
N LEU A 232 -14.28 3.82 5.63
CA LEU A 232 -14.28 5.26 5.96
C LEU A 232 -15.63 5.75 6.51
N LEU A 233 -16.09 5.15 7.63
CA LEU A 233 -17.38 5.45 8.23
C LEU A 233 -17.30 5.99 9.65
N TYR A 234 -16.16 5.81 10.31
CA TYR A 234 -16.06 6.06 11.75
C TYR A 234 -15.47 7.42 12.08
N ASP A 235 -14.87 8.11 11.08
CA ASP A 235 -14.20 9.41 11.21
C ASP A 235 -13.16 9.44 12.36
N ALA A 236 -12.55 8.29 12.68
CA ALA A 236 -11.48 8.23 13.67
C ALA A 236 -10.17 8.77 13.08
N VAL A 237 -9.83 8.33 11.88
CA VAL A 237 -8.67 8.82 11.15
C VAL A 237 -9.00 10.14 10.47
N PRO A 238 -8.20 11.22 10.67
CA PRO A 238 -8.44 12.51 10.01
C PRO A 238 -7.98 12.48 8.54
N TRP A 239 -8.43 11.47 7.79
CA TRP A 239 -8.01 11.22 6.41
C TRP A 239 -8.29 12.40 5.47
N ARG A 240 -9.30 13.24 5.80
CA ARG A 240 -9.60 14.45 5.03
C ARG A 240 -8.49 15.49 5.13
N ASP A 241 -7.95 15.68 6.34
CA ASP A 241 -6.83 16.60 6.57
C ASP A 241 -5.55 16.08 5.92
N PHE A 242 -5.32 14.77 6.00
CA PHE A 242 -4.18 14.11 5.34
C PHE A 242 -4.23 14.28 3.82
N LEU A 243 -5.41 14.09 3.22
CA LEU A 243 -5.59 14.33 1.78
C LEU A 243 -5.40 15.80 1.40
N ARG A 244 -5.86 16.74 2.23
CA ARG A 244 -5.61 18.18 2.00
C ARG A 244 -4.11 18.45 2.00
N LEU A 245 -3.38 17.94 2.98
CA LEU A 245 -1.93 18.09 3.06
C LEU A 245 -1.21 17.53 1.82
N LEU A 246 -1.63 16.37 1.33
CA LEU A 246 -1.08 15.77 0.10
C LEU A 246 -1.36 16.64 -1.14
N ILE A 247 -2.57 17.17 -1.27
CA ILE A 247 -2.94 18.06 -2.39
C ILE A 247 -2.12 19.34 -2.36
N ASP A 248 -1.98 19.95 -1.20
CA ASP A 248 -1.19 21.14 -1.00
C ASP A 248 0.31 20.89 -1.30
N SER A 249 0.77 19.67 -1.07
CA SER A 249 2.11 19.18 -1.43
C SER A 249 2.23 18.72 -2.89
N ARG A 250 1.19 18.87 -3.71
CA ARG A 250 1.13 18.49 -5.13
C ARG A 250 1.27 16.99 -5.39
N TYR A 251 0.87 16.17 -4.44
CA TYR A 251 0.80 14.72 -4.65
C TYR A 251 -0.26 14.40 -5.73
N ASP A 252 0.10 13.58 -6.71
CA ASP A 252 -0.79 13.16 -7.81
C ASP A 252 -0.83 11.63 -8.00
N GLY A 253 -0.26 10.89 -7.06
CA GLY A 253 -0.17 9.42 -7.08
C GLY A 253 -1.49 8.71 -6.85
N ARG A 254 -1.42 7.54 -6.25
CA ARG A 254 -2.57 6.65 -5.98
C ARG A 254 -2.93 6.68 -4.51
N ILE A 255 -4.24 6.67 -4.25
CA ILE A 255 -4.81 6.49 -2.91
C ILE A 255 -5.60 5.20 -2.95
N ILE A 256 -5.13 4.20 -2.22
CA ILE A 256 -5.75 2.88 -2.16
C ILE A 256 -6.58 2.77 -0.88
N LEU A 257 -7.87 2.54 -1.04
CA LEU A 257 -8.74 2.13 0.06
C LEU A 257 -8.36 0.69 0.45
N GLU A 258 -7.50 0.56 1.45
CA GLU A 258 -6.98 -0.74 1.88
C GLU A 258 -7.87 -1.35 2.98
N VAL A 259 -9.00 -1.87 2.54
CA VAL A 259 -10.00 -2.50 3.41
C VAL A 259 -10.34 -3.87 2.83
N PRO A 260 -10.21 -4.98 3.60
CA PRO A 260 -10.57 -6.30 3.12
C PRO A 260 -12.09 -6.46 2.99
N PRO A 261 -12.56 -7.39 2.14
CA PRO A 261 -14.00 -7.63 1.92
C PRO A 261 -14.77 -7.96 3.20
N SER A 262 -14.16 -8.69 4.14
CA SER A 262 -14.76 -9.03 5.44
C SER A 262 -15.19 -7.80 6.23
N GLU A 263 -14.34 -6.78 6.30
CA GLU A 263 -14.64 -5.55 7.06
C GLU A 263 -15.79 -4.76 6.43
N PHE A 264 -15.90 -4.76 5.10
CA PHE A 264 -17.09 -4.21 4.44
C PHE A 264 -18.35 -5.03 4.75
N LEU A 265 -18.26 -6.36 4.71
CA LEU A 265 -19.40 -7.24 5.00
C LEU A 265 -19.92 -7.02 6.42
N ASP A 266 -19.04 -6.88 7.39
CA ASP A 266 -19.38 -6.66 8.79
C ASP A 266 -19.93 -5.26 9.06
N ALA A 267 -19.58 -4.28 8.22
CA ALA A 267 -20.00 -2.89 8.35
C ALA A 267 -21.21 -2.50 7.48
N GLY A 268 -21.88 -3.45 6.81
CA GLY A 268 -23.06 -3.18 5.97
C GLY A 268 -22.91 -3.53 4.48
N GLY A 269 -21.82 -4.20 4.13
CA GLY A 269 -21.61 -4.80 2.81
C GLY A 269 -21.32 -3.79 1.71
N ILE A 270 -21.90 -4.05 0.55
CA ILE A 270 -21.63 -3.29 -0.69
C ILE A 270 -22.01 -1.80 -0.57
N GLN A 271 -22.98 -1.46 0.27
CA GLN A 271 -23.35 -0.06 0.49
C GLN A 271 -22.21 0.68 1.18
N THR A 272 -21.61 0.08 2.21
CA THR A 272 -20.46 0.65 2.94
C THR A 272 -19.23 0.87 2.04
N LEU A 273 -18.95 -0.09 1.16
CA LEU A 273 -17.91 0.08 0.15
C LEU A 273 -18.22 1.26 -0.78
N THR A 274 -19.45 1.32 -1.27
CA THR A 274 -19.92 2.40 -2.15
C THR A 274 -19.78 3.76 -1.48
N ASP A 275 -20.26 3.88 -0.24
CA ASP A 275 -20.24 5.12 0.53
C ASP A 275 -18.78 5.57 0.82
N SER A 276 -17.91 4.64 1.19
CA SER A 276 -16.49 4.94 1.43
C SER A 276 -15.79 5.48 0.18
N LEU A 277 -16.02 4.86 -0.98
CA LEU A 277 -15.46 5.32 -2.26
C LEU A 277 -16.04 6.68 -2.68
N GLN A 278 -17.34 6.90 -2.50
CA GLN A 278 -17.98 8.17 -2.81
C GLN A 278 -17.50 9.30 -1.92
N LEU A 279 -17.35 9.06 -0.62
CA LEU A 279 -16.77 10.02 0.33
C LEU A 279 -15.36 10.43 -0.08
N LEU A 280 -14.50 9.46 -0.34
CA LEU A 280 -13.12 9.70 -0.76
C LEU A 280 -13.06 10.51 -2.05
N ARG A 281 -13.85 10.11 -3.05
CA ARG A 281 -13.91 10.80 -4.36
C ARG A 281 -14.43 12.23 -4.25
N ALA A 282 -15.53 12.42 -3.52
CA ALA A 282 -16.12 13.75 -3.33
C ALA A 282 -15.12 14.71 -2.68
N TRP A 283 -14.40 14.24 -1.64
CA TRP A 283 -13.40 15.05 -0.96
C TRP A 283 -12.20 15.42 -1.84
N VAL A 284 -11.67 14.46 -2.61
CA VAL A 284 -10.60 14.73 -3.56
C VAL A 284 -11.02 15.75 -4.62
N GLN A 285 -12.26 15.65 -5.13
CA GLN A 285 -12.79 16.62 -6.09
C GLN A 285 -12.96 18.02 -5.49
N GLN A 286 -13.49 18.11 -4.27
CA GLN A 286 -13.64 19.39 -3.55
C GLN A 286 -12.28 20.06 -3.35
N CYS A 287 -11.30 19.34 -2.82
CA CYS A 287 -9.97 19.89 -2.58
C CYS A 287 -9.30 20.40 -3.86
N ARG A 288 -9.48 19.71 -4.99
CA ARG A 288 -8.96 20.16 -6.29
C ARG A 288 -9.63 21.44 -6.77
N SER A 289 -10.95 21.55 -6.54
CA SER A 289 -11.70 22.76 -6.91
C SER A 289 -11.26 23.97 -6.08
N ASP A 290 -11.08 23.77 -4.77
CA ASP A 290 -10.62 24.80 -3.84
C ASP A 290 -9.20 25.31 -4.21
N ALA A 291 -8.31 24.41 -4.65
CA ALA A 291 -6.94 24.76 -5.04
C ALA A 291 -6.84 25.51 -6.39
N GLN A 292 -7.93 25.57 -7.18
CA GLN A 292 -8.01 26.27 -8.46
C GLN A 292 -8.63 27.68 -8.34
N VAL A 293 -9.14 28.03 -7.18
CA VAL A 293 -9.67 29.40 -6.93
C VAL A 293 -8.49 30.28 -6.54
N PRO A 294 -8.17 31.33 -7.34
CA PRO A 294 -7.01 32.21 -7.11
C PRO A 294 -7.16 33.10 -5.88
#